data_c05dadab5577c0a16d3606c2f5460a47
#
_entry.id   c05dadab5577c0a16d3606c2f5460a47
#
_cell.length_a   1.000
_cell.length_b   1.000
_cell.length_c   1.000
_cell.angle_alpha   90.00
_cell.angle_beta   90.00
_cell.angle_gamma   90.00
#
_symmetry.space_group_name_H-M   'P 1'
#
loop_
_entity.id
_entity.type
_entity.pdbx_description
1 polymer ?
#
loop_
_entity_poly.entity_id
_entity_poly.type
_entity_poly.pdbx_seq_one_letter_code
_entity_poly.pdbx_strand_id
1 'polypeptide(L)'
;MKKRIVIAGSSFAGYTVALSLAKLLKGAHEIIVIDRSPEFMFIPSLVWHPFGYRNPGDISFNVRPIYNDLDIGFLETTVYGLDPEDQIIYTPKEDIYYDYLVVATGTQANYNSVKGFVPGINAWSICSMYEAERTRKAWKKFLKDPGPIVIGAAQWAGYFFAAYEFLLNALYQLKEHNLLDQVPIHFITAEPYLTHFGIGGIQQDVKPCENLFNKYNVNWRTNAEIHELCENHVHLESGEKIDSKFSMIVPQFIGVNAVRTTRNFATRLGLIHVTDEFRHSKYSNIYAAGGAVSIPQKEDTFVPCGVPRTRNSSEVMAKTVAYNLASDISGGARISVSVDRIYEYCKQDMDHLNFILFGGDKSGDHDLDFIAKGSQEKWANMSIEQYIEASFDPDHLRI
;
A
#
# COMPACT_ATOMS: atom_id res chain seq x y z
N MET A 1 18.71 -22.93 23.35
CA MET A 1 17.38 -23.59 23.17
C MET A 1 16.83 -23.13 21.81
N LYS A 2 16.08 -23.98 21.10
CA LYS A 2 15.38 -23.62 19.85
C LYS A 2 14.29 -22.60 20.20
N LYS A 3 14.30 -21.45 19.53
CA LYS A 3 13.31 -20.39 19.69
C LYS A 3 12.20 -20.55 18.66
N ARG A 4 10.97 -20.15 19.04
CA ARG A 4 9.84 -20.05 18.13
C ARG A 4 9.61 -18.60 17.75
N ILE A 5 9.74 -18.30 16.46
CA ILE A 5 9.55 -16.98 15.86
C ILE A 5 8.26 -17.05 15.06
N VAL A 6 7.30 -16.21 15.39
CA VAL A 6 6.02 -16.15 14.69
C VAL A 6 5.92 -14.83 13.93
N ILE A 7 5.55 -14.92 12.65
CA ILE A 7 5.35 -13.78 11.75
C ILE A 7 3.86 -13.72 11.39
N ALA A 8 3.18 -12.68 11.80
CA ALA A 8 1.78 -12.44 11.47
C ALA A 8 1.66 -11.59 10.20
N GLY A 9 1.26 -12.22 9.10
CA GLY A 9 1.15 -11.63 7.75
C GLY A 9 2.23 -12.17 6.81
N SER A 10 1.86 -12.36 5.53
CA SER A 10 2.70 -12.95 4.46
C SER A 10 2.75 -12.11 3.18
N SER A 11 2.50 -10.79 3.28
CA SER A 11 2.73 -9.84 2.18
C SER A 11 4.17 -9.30 2.23
N PHE A 12 4.49 -8.21 1.54
CA PHE A 12 5.86 -7.68 1.37
C PHE A 12 6.72 -7.77 2.64
N ALA A 13 6.26 -7.22 3.75
CA ALA A 13 7.04 -7.22 4.99
C ALA A 13 7.21 -8.62 5.57
N GLY A 14 6.11 -9.37 5.75
CA GLY A 14 6.18 -10.70 6.38
C GLY A 14 6.93 -11.72 5.53
N TYR A 15 6.73 -11.71 4.22
CA TYR A 15 7.47 -12.54 3.28
C TYR A 15 8.97 -12.24 3.34
N THR A 16 9.37 -10.96 3.29
CA THR A 16 10.78 -10.55 3.37
C THR A 16 11.40 -10.92 4.72
N VAL A 17 10.67 -10.74 5.85
CA VAL A 17 11.16 -11.18 7.18
C VAL A 17 11.39 -12.69 7.19
N ALA A 18 10.43 -13.48 6.68
CA ALA A 18 10.50 -14.94 6.70
C ALA A 18 11.73 -15.45 5.93
N LEU A 19 11.95 -14.98 4.70
CA LEU A 19 13.09 -15.34 3.87
C LEU A 19 14.42 -14.90 4.50
N SER A 20 14.47 -13.67 5.01
CA SER A 20 15.68 -13.12 5.64
C SER A 20 16.06 -13.90 6.90
N LEU A 21 15.08 -14.24 7.74
CA LEU A 21 15.33 -15.06 8.96
C LEU A 21 15.75 -16.47 8.62
N ALA A 22 15.14 -17.12 7.62
CA ALA A 22 15.55 -18.46 7.20
C ALA A 22 17.03 -18.47 6.77
N LYS A 23 17.46 -17.46 6.01
CA LYS A 23 18.85 -17.28 5.60
C LYS A 23 19.80 -17.00 6.77
N LEU A 24 19.42 -16.12 7.71
CA LEU A 24 20.25 -15.71 8.82
C LEU A 24 20.37 -16.81 9.87
N LEU A 25 19.28 -17.52 10.19
CA LEU A 25 19.21 -18.50 11.29
C LEU A 25 19.50 -19.94 10.82
N LYS A 26 19.51 -20.23 9.52
CA LYS A 26 19.92 -21.52 8.91
C LYS A 26 19.28 -22.74 9.59
N GLY A 27 17.98 -22.68 9.87
CA GLY A 27 17.23 -23.79 10.49
C GLY A 27 17.46 -23.99 11.99
N ALA A 28 18.28 -23.16 12.64
CA ALA A 28 18.56 -23.28 14.09
C ALA A 28 17.34 -23.01 14.98
N HIS A 29 16.33 -22.32 14.45
CA HIS A 29 15.12 -21.89 15.15
C HIS A 29 13.88 -22.25 14.35
N GLU A 30 12.71 -22.21 15.00
CA GLU A 30 11.42 -22.45 14.34
C GLU A 30 10.85 -21.14 13.85
N ILE A 31 10.54 -21.06 12.55
CA ILE A 31 9.90 -19.90 11.92
C ILE A 31 8.51 -20.32 11.46
N ILE A 32 7.46 -19.63 11.91
CA ILE A 32 6.08 -19.88 11.53
C ILE A 32 5.49 -18.58 10.98
N VAL A 33 4.96 -18.64 9.78
CA VAL A 33 4.18 -17.53 9.17
C VAL A 33 2.70 -17.85 9.30
N ILE A 34 1.93 -16.87 9.75
CA ILE A 34 0.47 -16.96 9.84
C ILE A 34 -0.15 -15.96 8.87
N ASP A 35 -0.94 -16.45 7.94
CA ASP A 35 -1.77 -15.61 7.07
C ASP A 35 -3.09 -16.32 6.73
N ARG A 36 -4.10 -15.55 6.39
CA ARG A 36 -5.43 -16.05 5.97
C ARG A 36 -5.42 -16.70 4.58
N SER A 37 -4.39 -16.43 3.79
CA SER A 37 -4.22 -16.94 2.42
C SER A 37 -2.76 -17.21 2.13
N PRO A 38 -2.42 -18.29 1.42
CA PRO A 38 -1.07 -18.53 0.92
C PRO A 38 -0.75 -17.70 -0.33
N GLU A 39 -1.70 -16.91 -0.83
CA GLU A 39 -1.50 -16.09 -2.03
C GLU A 39 -0.84 -14.77 -1.68
N PHE A 40 0.42 -14.61 -2.10
CA PHE A 40 1.08 -13.31 -2.14
C PHE A 40 0.50 -12.50 -3.30
N MET A 41 0.11 -11.27 -3.04
CA MET A 41 -0.40 -10.35 -4.05
C MET A 41 0.51 -9.14 -4.21
N PHE A 42 0.93 -8.86 -5.44
CA PHE A 42 1.67 -7.66 -5.79
C PHE A 42 0.70 -6.46 -5.89
N ILE A 43 0.32 -5.91 -4.73
CA ILE A 43 -0.70 -4.86 -4.57
C ILE A 43 -0.47 -3.64 -5.49
N PRO A 44 0.76 -3.16 -5.76
CA PRO A 44 0.96 -2.02 -6.68
C PRO A 44 0.34 -2.23 -8.06
N SER A 45 0.23 -3.46 -8.54
CA SER A 45 -0.38 -3.76 -9.83
C SER A 45 -1.93 -3.80 -9.84
N LEU A 46 -2.58 -3.70 -8.68
CA LEU A 46 -4.05 -3.68 -8.61
C LEU A 46 -4.69 -2.50 -9.34
N VAL A 47 -4.00 -1.38 -9.43
CA VAL A 47 -4.48 -0.18 -10.14
C VAL A 47 -4.69 -0.40 -11.64
N TRP A 48 -4.02 -1.39 -12.23
CA TRP A 48 -4.11 -1.70 -13.67
C TRP A 48 -5.15 -2.77 -14.01
N HIS A 49 -5.58 -3.53 -13.01
CA HIS A 49 -6.58 -4.59 -13.21
C HIS A 49 -7.93 -4.04 -13.72
N PRO A 50 -8.47 -2.91 -13.23
CA PRO A 50 -9.70 -2.32 -13.75
C PRO A 50 -9.68 -2.04 -15.26
N PHE A 51 -8.51 -1.70 -15.77
CA PHE A 51 -8.32 -1.37 -17.19
C PHE A 51 -8.01 -2.58 -18.08
N GLY A 52 -7.85 -3.76 -17.48
CA GLY A 52 -7.58 -5.00 -18.21
C GLY A 52 -6.12 -5.24 -18.57
N TYR A 53 -5.19 -4.48 -18.01
CA TYR A 53 -3.74 -4.61 -18.29
C TYR A 53 -3.08 -5.70 -17.45
N ARG A 54 -3.73 -6.17 -16.38
CA ARG A 54 -3.26 -7.25 -15.52
C ARG A 54 -4.41 -8.18 -15.16
N ASN A 55 -4.14 -9.48 -15.12
CA ASN A 55 -5.04 -10.49 -14.58
C ASN A 55 -4.53 -10.95 -13.20
N PRO A 56 -5.38 -11.60 -12.37
CA PRO A 56 -4.96 -12.06 -11.04
C PRO A 56 -3.69 -12.92 -11.05
N GLY A 57 -3.55 -13.85 -12.01
CA GLY A 57 -2.39 -14.72 -12.14
C GLY A 57 -1.09 -14.01 -12.51
N ASP A 58 -1.18 -12.79 -13.09
CA ASP A 58 -0.01 -12.00 -13.47
C ASP A 58 0.61 -11.25 -12.27
N ILE A 59 -0.11 -11.19 -11.14
CA ILE A 59 0.23 -10.36 -9.97
C ILE A 59 0.14 -11.10 -8.65
N SER A 60 -0.02 -12.42 -8.66
CA SER A 60 -0.04 -13.22 -7.44
C SER A 60 0.66 -14.57 -7.61
N PHE A 61 1.19 -15.10 -6.51
CA PHE A 61 1.78 -16.42 -6.44
C PHE A 61 1.55 -17.07 -5.07
N ASN A 62 1.62 -18.41 -5.02
CA ASN A 62 1.50 -19.15 -3.77
C ASN A 62 2.84 -19.24 -3.04
N VAL A 63 2.90 -18.80 -1.79
CA VAL A 63 4.13 -18.79 -0.97
C VAL A 63 4.51 -20.17 -0.41
N ARG A 64 3.58 -21.13 -0.34
CA ARG A 64 3.83 -22.44 0.31
C ARG A 64 5.02 -23.21 -0.25
N PRO A 65 5.20 -23.32 -1.58
CA PRO A 65 6.36 -24.02 -2.13
C PRO A 65 7.67 -23.40 -1.62
N ILE A 66 7.77 -22.08 -1.66
CA ILE A 66 8.95 -21.33 -1.21
C ILE A 66 9.21 -21.53 0.30
N TYR A 67 8.17 -21.47 1.11
CA TYR A 67 8.30 -21.66 2.56
C TYR A 67 8.68 -23.11 2.91
N ASN A 68 8.14 -24.10 2.19
CA ASN A 68 8.50 -25.51 2.38
C ASN A 68 9.99 -25.76 2.05
N ASP A 69 10.50 -25.18 0.96
CA ASP A 69 11.91 -25.33 0.55
C ASP A 69 12.87 -24.68 1.58
N LEU A 70 12.40 -23.72 2.36
CA LEU A 70 13.17 -22.99 3.37
C LEU A 70 12.90 -23.47 4.82
N ASP A 71 12.16 -24.58 5.01
CA ASP A 71 11.74 -25.09 6.33
C ASP A 71 11.00 -24.03 7.18
N ILE A 72 10.16 -23.21 6.53
CA ILE A 72 9.31 -22.22 7.17
C ILE A 72 7.90 -22.82 7.30
N GLY A 73 7.38 -22.90 8.53
CA GLY A 73 6.01 -23.31 8.77
C GLY A 73 5.02 -22.25 8.26
N PHE A 74 3.95 -22.68 7.58
CA PHE A 74 2.87 -21.78 7.16
C PHE A 74 1.53 -22.25 7.72
N LEU A 75 0.92 -21.41 8.55
CA LEU A 75 -0.40 -21.65 9.12
C LEU A 75 -1.44 -20.76 8.44
N GLU A 76 -2.26 -21.36 7.59
CA GLU A 76 -3.37 -20.67 6.95
C GLU A 76 -4.54 -20.50 7.92
N THR A 77 -4.59 -19.33 8.55
CA THR A 77 -5.63 -18.94 9.50
C THR A 77 -5.64 -17.42 9.71
N THR A 78 -6.67 -16.92 10.37
CA THR A 78 -6.80 -15.50 10.72
C THR A 78 -6.34 -15.26 12.14
N VAL A 79 -5.47 -14.27 12.36
CA VAL A 79 -5.19 -13.74 13.68
C VAL A 79 -6.35 -12.83 14.10
N TYR A 80 -7.04 -13.16 15.18
CA TYR A 80 -8.13 -12.32 15.68
C TYR A 80 -7.81 -11.58 16.99
N GLY A 81 -6.71 -11.94 17.67
CA GLY A 81 -6.25 -11.27 18.88
C GLY A 81 -4.80 -11.57 19.21
N LEU A 82 -4.22 -10.73 20.05
CA LEU A 82 -2.86 -10.86 20.57
C LEU A 82 -2.88 -10.69 22.08
N ASP A 83 -2.14 -11.50 22.78
CA ASP A 83 -1.76 -11.28 24.19
C ASP A 83 -0.24 -11.10 24.27
N PRO A 84 0.25 -9.86 24.32
CA PRO A 84 1.69 -9.59 24.39
C PRO A 84 2.32 -9.94 25.73
N GLU A 85 1.55 -9.97 26.82
CA GLU A 85 2.06 -10.28 28.16
C GLU A 85 2.29 -11.80 28.31
N ASP A 86 1.32 -12.61 27.85
CA ASP A 86 1.41 -14.08 27.88
C ASP A 86 2.06 -14.67 26.62
N GLN A 87 2.46 -13.83 25.66
CA GLN A 87 3.11 -14.22 24.40
C GLN A 87 2.25 -15.18 23.57
N ILE A 88 0.95 -14.86 23.40
CA ILE A 88 -0.04 -15.68 22.71
C ILE A 88 -0.61 -14.93 21.52
N ILE A 89 -0.76 -15.64 20.40
CA ILE A 89 -1.55 -15.24 19.24
C ILE A 89 -2.80 -16.10 19.20
N TYR A 90 -3.96 -15.46 19.18
CA TYR A 90 -5.24 -16.14 19.11
C TYR A 90 -5.68 -16.34 17.67
N THR A 91 -5.98 -17.60 17.31
CA THR A 91 -6.54 -17.97 16.01
C THR A 91 -7.75 -18.89 16.15
N PRO A 92 -8.63 -18.99 15.15
CA PRO A 92 -9.76 -19.93 15.21
C PRO A 92 -9.36 -21.41 15.28
N LYS A 93 -8.11 -21.74 14.94
CA LYS A 93 -7.62 -23.12 14.93
C LYS A 93 -7.00 -23.50 16.28
N GLU A 94 -6.12 -22.65 16.79
CA GLU A 94 -5.35 -22.90 18.02
C GLU A 94 -4.72 -21.61 18.55
N ASP A 95 -4.36 -21.60 19.81
CA ASP A 95 -3.56 -20.56 20.43
C ASP A 95 -2.07 -20.83 20.18
N ILE A 96 -1.35 -19.83 19.66
CA ILE A 96 0.04 -19.98 19.22
C ILE A 96 0.95 -19.20 20.17
N TYR A 97 1.81 -19.93 20.87
CA TYR A 97 2.84 -19.33 21.72
C TYR A 97 4.08 -18.99 20.93
N TYR A 98 4.75 -17.88 21.28
CA TYR A 98 5.97 -17.42 20.62
C TYR A 98 7.04 -16.98 21.63
N ASP A 99 8.30 -17.13 21.25
CA ASP A 99 9.42 -16.43 21.90
C ASP A 99 9.59 -15.03 21.33
N TYR A 100 9.44 -14.91 20.00
CA TYR A 100 9.48 -13.64 19.25
C TYR A 100 8.28 -13.53 18.32
N LEU A 101 7.72 -12.32 18.22
CA LEU A 101 6.64 -12.00 17.31
C LEU A 101 7.05 -10.90 16.33
N VAL A 102 6.77 -11.09 15.06
CA VAL A 102 6.82 -10.02 14.07
C VAL A 102 5.41 -9.72 13.57
N VAL A 103 4.92 -8.51 13.80
CA VAL A 103 3.63 -8.06 13.29
C VAL A 103 3.82 -7.41 11.92
N ALA A 104 3.46 -8.14 10.89
CA ALA A 104 3.53 -7.73 9.47
C ALA A 104 2.16 -7.79 8.79
N THR A 105 1.09 -7.61 9.56
CA THR A 105 -0.31 -7.72 9.12
C THR A 105 -0.76 -6.63 8.15
N GLY A 106 0.05 -5.58 7.97
CA GLY A 106 -0.30 -4.44 7.17
C GLY A 106 -1.48 -3.64 7.73
N THR A 107 -2.22 -3.01 6.81
CA THR A 107 -3.41 -2.21 7.08
C THR A 107 -4.62 -2.73 6.33
N GLN A 108 -5.79 -2.25 6.72
CA GLN A 108 -7.05 -2.46 6.01
C GLN A 108 -7.70 -1.11 5.66
N ALA A 109 -8.48 -1.08 4.59
CA ALA A 109 -9.24 0.10 4.20
C ALA A 109 -10.32 0.42 5.25
N ASN A 110 -10.43 1.70 5.60
CA ASN A 110 -11.46 2.22 6.52
C ASN A 110 -12.50 3.01 5.73
N TYR A 111 -13.47 2.32 5.19
CA TYR A 111 -14.57 2.97 4.44
C TYR A 111 -15.49 3.80 5.33
N ASN A 112 -15.52 3.54 6.64
CA ASN A 112 -16.30 4.32 7.59
C ASN A 112 -15.69 5.71 7.88
N SER A 113 -14.50 6.01 7.36
CA SER A 113 -13.88 7.35 7.52
C SER A 113 -14.54 8.44 6.68
N VAL A 114 -15.35 8.05 5.68
CA VAL A 114 -16.12 8.96 4.85
C VAL A 114 -17.57 8.48 4.82
N LYS A 115 -18.52 9.38 5.10
CA LYS A 115 -19.94 9.06 5.06
C LYS A 115 -20.34 8.59 3.65
N GLY A 116 -21.15 7.55 3.57
CA GLY A 116 -21.62 7.00 2.31
C GLY A 116 -20.57 6.24 1.50
N PHE A 117 -19.35 6.02 2.00
CA PHE A 117 -18.35 5.24 1.27
C PHE A 117 -18.68 3.73 1.33
N VAL A 118 -19.47 3.28 0.38
CA VAL A 118 -19.79 1.87 0.22
C VAL A 118 -19.22 1.37 -1.11
N PRO A 119 -18.08 0.63 -1.10
CA PRO A 119 -17.43 0.16 -2.32
C PRO A 119 -18.37 -0.64 -3.21
N GLY A 120 -18.51 -0.22 -4.46
CA GLY A 120 -19.38 -0.84 -5.46
C GLY A 120 -20.82 -0.39 -5.40
N ILE A 121 -21.17 0.62 -4.63
CA ILE A 121 -22.47 1.31 -4.62
C ILE A 121 -22.26 2.79 -4.94
N ASN A 122 -21.69 3.57 -4.00
CA ASN A 122 -21.51 5.01 -4.14
C ASN A 122 -20.11 5.39 -4.64
N ALA A 123 -19.15 4.49 -4.50
CA ALA A 123 -17.79 4.66 -5.00
C ALA A 123 -17.14 3.31 -5.31
N TRP A 124 -16.08 3.36 -6.10
CA TRP A 124 -15.24 2.23 -6.44
C TRP A 124 -13.92 2.28 -5.68
N SER A 125 -13.30 1.13 -5.50
CA SER A 125 -12.05 0.96 -4.80
C SER A 125 -11.18 -0.08 -5.49
N ILE A 126 -9.87 -0.01 -5.26
CA ILE A 126 -8.85 -0.93 -5.76
C ILE A 126 -7.98 -1.48 -4.62
N CYS A 127 -8.48 -1.46 -3.39
CA CYS A 127 -7.71 -1.88 -2.21
C CYS A 127 -7.57 -3.41 -2.06
N SER A 128 -8.30 -4.18 -2.86
CA SER A 128 -8.21 -5.65 -2.93
C SER A 128 -8.52 -6.13 -4.34
N MET A 129 -8.13 -7.37 -4.67
CA MET A 129 -8.48 -7.98 -5.95
C MET A 129 -10.00 -8.06 -6.18
N TYR A 130 -10.75 -8.38 -5.12
CA TYR A 130 -12.21 -8.42 -5.20
C TYR A 130 -12.81 -7.05 -5.60
N GLU A 131 -12.30 -5.98 -5.01
CA GLU A 131 -12.76 -4.62 -5.33
C GLU A 131 -12.27 -4.18 -6.72
N ALA A 132 -11.02 -4.46 -7.06
CA ALA A 132 -10.46 -4.14 -8.38
C ALA A 132 -11.23 -4.83 -9.52
N GLU A 133 -11.67 -6.09 -9.33
CA GLU A 133 -12.53 -6.80 -10.29
C GLU A 133 -13.91 -6.15 -10.41
N ARG A 134 -14.52 -5.71 -9.31
CA ARG A 134 -15.78 -4.97 -9.33
C ARG A 134 -15.62 -3.63 -10.04
N THR A 135 -14.53 -2.92 -9.76
CA THR A 135 -14.18 -1.66 -10.42
C THR A 135 -13.97 -1.86 -11.91
N ARG A 136 -13.34 -2.99 -12.33
CA ARG A 136 -13.20 -3.36 -13.76
C ARG A 136 -14.57 -3.53 -14.45
N LYS A 137 -15.50 -4.22 -13.82
CA LYS A 137 -16.84 -4.39 -14.36
C LYS A 137 -17.59 -3.07 -14.49
N ALA A 138 -17.47 -2.22 -13.48
CA ALA A 138 -18.05 -0.89 -13.47
C ALA A 138 -17.43 0.03 -14.54
N TRP A 139 -16.10 0.01 -14.69
CA TRP A 139 -15.40 0.77 -15.71
C TRP A 139 -15.84 0.37 -17.12
N LYS A 140 -15.93 -0.93 -17.41
CA LYS A 140 -16.47 -1.43 -18.70
C LYS A 140 -17.91 -1.00 -18.96
N LYS A 141 -18.74 -0.87 -17.93
CA LYS A 141 -20.11 -0.37 -18.04
C LYS A 141 -20.11 1.15 -18.30
N PHE A 142 -19.26 1.87 -17.57
CA PHE A 142 -19.08 3.33 -17.69
C PHE A 142 -18.67 3.73 -19.11
N LEU A 143 -17.73 3.04 -19.75
CA LEU A 143 -17.31 3.32 -21.13
C LEU A 143 -18.44 3.21 -22.16
N LYS A 144 -19.50 2.46 -21.87
CA LYS A 144 -20.69 2.34 -22.74
C LYS A 144 -21.73 3.42 -22.50
N ASP A 145 -21.75 3.99 -21.33
CA ASP A 145 -22.70 5.02 -20.90
C ASP A 145 -21.92 6.01 -20.00
N PRO A 146 -21.08 6.87 -20.64
CA PRO A 146 -20.18 7.76 -19.91
C PRO A 146 -20.92 8.93 -19.25
N GLY A 147 -20.24 9.59 -18.33
CA GLY A 147 -20.69 10.78 -17.63
C GLY A 147 -19.53 11.38 -16.80
N PRO A 148 -19.77 12.31 -15.88
CA PRO A 148 -18.72 12.86 -15.04
C PRO A 148 -18.02 11.80 -14.20
N ILE A 149 -16.69 11.89 -14.06
CA ILE A 149 -15.90 11.03 -13.18
C ILE A 149 -15.21 11.84 -12.08
N VAL A 150 -15.13 11.24 -10.90
CA VAL A 150 -14.33 11.74 -9.78
C VAL A 150 -13.32 10.67 -9.40
N ILE A 151 -12.05 11.00 -9.47
CA ILE A 151 -10.94 10.15 -9.03
C ILE A 151 -10.21 10.88 -7.92
N GLY A 152 -9.79 10.18 -6.86
CA GLY A 152 -9.07 10.88 -5.82
C GLY A 152 -8.75 10.06 -4.58
N ALA A 153 -8.34 10.79 -3.54
CA ALA A 153 -7.96 10.22 -2.26
C ALA A 153 -8.57 11.04 -1.11
N ALA A 154 -9.20 10.32 -0.20
CA ALA A 154 -9.83 10.91 0.97
C ALA A 154 -8.79 11.40 2.00
N GLN A 155 -9.26 12.18 2.99
CA GLN A 155 -8.48 12.52 4.17
C GLN A 155 -7.90 11.27 4.85
N TRP A 156 -6.68 11.40 5.37
CA TRP A 156 -5.90 10.31 5.97
C TRP A 156 -5.54 9.16 5.01
N ALA A 157 -5.80 9.28 3.71
CA ALA A 157 -5.28 8.31 2.73
C ALA A 157 -3.75 8.33 2.73
N GLY A 158 -3.14 7.16 2.64
CA GLY A 158 -1.67 7.02 2.58
C GLY A 158 -1.16 6.50 1.23
N TYR A 159 -2.06 6.26 0.28
CA TYR A 159 -1.72 5.72 -1.04
C TYR A 159 -2.19 6.66 -2.15
N PHE A 160 -1.88 7.97 -2.01
CA PHE A 160 -2.27 9.00 -2.97
C PHE A 160 -1.86 8.65 -4.41
N PHE A 161 -0.65 8.12 -4.59
CA PHE A 161 -0.12 7.74 -5.89
C PHE A 161 -1.04 6.78 -6.67
N ALA A 162 -1.80 5.92 -6.01
CA ALA A 162 -2.75 5.03 -6.66
C ALA A 162 -3.90 5.80 -7.34
N ALA A 163 -4.30 6.96 -6.81
CA ALA A 163 -5.29 7.82 -7.45
C ALA A 163 -4.75 8.48 -8.71
N TYR A 164 -3.48 8.94 -8.70
CA TYR A 164 -2.83 9.49 -9.91
C TYR A 164 -2.67 8.42 -10.99
N GLU A 165 -2.18 7.24 -10.64
CA GLU A 165 -2.05 6.13 -11.60
C GLU A 165 -3.41 5.73 -12.19
N PHE A 166 -4.44 5.67 -11.36
CA PHE A 166 -5.79 5.38 -11.84
C PHE A 166 -6.28 6.46 -12.80
N LEU A 167 -6.07 7.75 -12.47
CA LEU A 167 -6.41 8.87 -13.34
C LEU A 167 -5.72 8.76 -14.71
N LEU A 168 -4.40 8.53 -14.72
CA LEU A 168 -3.63 8.42 -15.96
C LEU A 168 -4.11 7.26 -16.84
N ASN A 169 -4.40 6.12 -16.26
CA ASN A 169 -4.97 4.99 -16.98
C ASN A 169 -6.40 5.27 -17.47
N ALA A 170 -7.21 6.00 -16.71
CA ALA A 170 -8.55 6.42 -17.11
C ALA A 170 -8.49 7.39 -18.30
N LEU A 171 -7.62 8.39 -18.24
CA LEU A 171 -7.40 9.34 -19.36
C LEU A 171 -7.02 8.61 -20.65
N TYR A 172 -6.08 7.64 -20.55
CA TYR A 172 -5.68 6.84 -21.71
C TYR A 172 -6.84 6.02 -22.29
N GLN A 173 -7.61 5.33 -21.43
CA GLN A 173 -8.78 4.55 -21.87
C GLN A 173 -9.88 5.44 -22.49
N LEU A 174 -10.12 6.62 -21.91
CA LEU A 174 -11.07 7.58 -22.48
C LEU A 174 -10.62 8.08 -23.86
N LYS A 175 -9.30 8.32 -24.06
CA LYS A 175 -8.73 8.66 -25.36
C LYS A 175 -8.95 7.52 -26.37
N GLU A 176 -8.59 6.27 -26.02
CA GLU A 176 -8.75 5.10 -26.88
C GLU A 176 -10.21 4.87 -27.32
N HIS A 177 -11.17 5.25 -26.48
CA HIS A 177 -12.60 5.14 -26.77
C HIS A 177 -13.22 6.41 -27.37
N ASN A 178 -12.44 7.45 -27.70
CA ASN A 178 -12.90 8.76 -28.19
C ASN A 178 -13.90 9.45 -27.25
N LEU A 179 -13.71 9.30 -25.94
CA LEU A 179 -14.56 9.84 -24.87
C LEU A 179 -13.90 10.98 -24.09
N LEU A 180 -12.61 11.24 -24.31
CA LEU A 180 -11.81 12.15 -23.47
C LEU A 180 -12.41 13.58 -23.45
N ASP A 181 -12.86 14.09 -24.60
CA ASP A 181 -13.46 15.43 -24.71
C ASP A 181 -14.93 15.49 -24.29
N GLN A 182 -15.55 14.34 -23.98
CA GLN A 182 -16.97 14.24 -23.63
C GLN A 182 -17.20 14.02 -22.13
N VAL A 183 -16.18 13.57 -21.42
CA VAL A 183 -16.27 13.19 -20.00
C VAL A 183 -15.69 14.30 -19.13
N PRO A 184 -16.50 14.99 -18.29
CA PRO A 184 -15.98 15.86 -17.25
C PRO A 184 -15.13 15.05 -16.25
N ILE A 185 -13.88 15.46 -16.05
CA ILE A 185 -12.92 14.74 -15.21
C ILE A 185 -12.55 15.60 -14.02
N HIS A 186 -12.75 15.05 -12.82
CA HIS A 186 -12.40 15.69 -11.57
C HIS A 186 -11.40 14.85 -10.80
N PHE A 187 -10.37 15.49 -10.26
CA PHE A 187 -9.42 14.90 -9.33
C PHE A 187 -9.51 15.62 -8.00
N ILE A 188 -9.75 14.88 -6.93
CA ILE A 188 -9.88 15.44 -5.58
C ILE A 188 -8.88 14.78 -4.65
N THR A 189 -8.19 15.56 -3.84
CA THR A 189 -7.19 15.03 -2.92
C THR A 189 -7.11 15.85 -1.64
N ALA A 190 -6.90 15.15 -0.53
CA ALA A 190 -6.60 15.76 0.75
C ALA A 190 -5.23 16.47 0.78
N GLU A 191 -4.38 16.20 -0.19
CA GLU A 191 -3.05 16.80 -0.29
C GLU A 191 -3.11 18.34 -0.34
N PRO A 192 -2.16 19.06 0.28
CA PRO A 192 -2.12 20.52 0.23
C PRO A 192 -1.78 21.06 -1.16
N TYR A 193 -1.09 20.29 -1.95
CA TYR A 193 -0.77 20.52 -3.37
C TYR A 193 -0.60 19.18 -4.08
N LEU A 194 -0.72 19.18 -5.42
CA LEU A 194 -0.56 17.96 -6.20
C LEU A 194 0.82 17.34 -5.97
N THR A 195 0.86 16.01 -5.90
CA THR A 195 2.09 15.22 -5.72
C THR A 195 2.80 15.38 -4.37
N HIS A 196 2.11 15.90 -3.36
CA HIS A 196 2.61 15.93 -1.98
C HIS A 196 2.79 14.52 -1.39
N PHE A 197 1.91 13.59 -1.73
CA PHE A 197 1.92 12.15 -1.36
C PHE A 197 2.02 11.85 0.14
N GLY A 198 1.70 12.81 1.00
CA GLY A 198 1.81 12.67 2.46
C GLY A 198 3.26 12.68 3.00
N ILE A 199 4.25 13.02 2.17
CA ILE A 199 5.70 13.05 2.51
C ILE A 199 6.40 14.35 2.11
N GLY A 200 5.67 15.43 1.88
CA GLY A 200 6.22 16.72 1.48
C GLY A 200 6.63 16.79 0.00
N GLY A 201 6.06 15.92 -0.82
CA GLY A 201 6.26 15.92 -2.28
C GLY A 201 7.49 15.14 -2.76
N ILE A 202 7.44 14.77 -4.03
CA ILE A 202 8.54 14.12 -4.76
C ILE A 202 9.38 15.13 -5.56
N GLN A 203 8.81 16.29 -5.88
CA GLN A 203 9.46 17.41 -6.55
C GLN A 203 9.06 18.72 -5.86
N GLN A 204 9.93 19.75 -5.98
CA GLN A 204 9.64 21.09 -5.45
C GLN A 204 8.71 21.90 -6.36
N ASP A 205 8.80 21.70 -7.67
CA ASP A 205 7.95 22.38 -8.66
C ASP A 205 6.83 21.45 -9.13
N VAL A 206 5.59 21.81 -8.81
CA VAL A 206 4.38 21.04 -9.16
C VAL A 206 3.79 21.43 -10.52
N LYS A 207 4.28 22.50 -11.16
CA LYS A 207 3.76 23.02 -12.44
C LYS A 207 3.70 21.98 -13.56
N PRO A 208 4.67 21.08 -13.73
CA PRO A 208 4.56 20.05 -14.76
C PRO A 208 3.31 19.18 -14.59
N CYS A 209 2.98 18.77 -13.36
CA CYS A 209 1.77 18.02 -13.07
C CYS A 209 0.49 18.84 -13.33
N GLU A 210 0.48 20.11 -12.92
CA GLU A 210 -0.63 21.03 -13.21
C GLU A 210 -0.81 21.24 -14.72
N ASN A 211 0.28 21.38 -15.49
CA ASN A 211 0.25 21.49 -16.94
C ASN A 211 -0.33 20.24 -17.60
N LEU A 212 0.04 19.05 -17.10
CA LEU A 212 -0.51 17.79 -17.56
C LEU A 212 -2.02 17.73 -17.30
N PHE A 213 -2.47 18.13 -16.12
CA PHE A 213 -3.88 18.15 -15.77
C PHE A 213 -4.67 19.15 -16.65
N ASN A 214 -4.10 20.36 -16.88
CA ASN A 214 -4.68 21.35 -17.79
C ASN A 214 -4.76 20.84 -19.23
N LYS A 215 -3.70 20.18 -19.74
CA LYS A 215 -3.64 19.61 -21.10
C LYS A 215 -4.81 18.65 -21.37
N TYR A 216 -5.22 17.87 -20.34
CA TYR A 216 -6.29 16.89 -20.47
C TYR A 216 -7.60 17.32 -19.81
N ASN A 217 -7.79 18.63 -19.55
CA ASN A 217 -9.00 19.20 -18.96
C ASN A 217 -9.42 18.52 -17.65
N VAL A 218 -8.45 18.10 -16.84
CA VAL A 218 -8.72 17.57 -15.50
C VAL A 218 -8.94 18.74 -14.54
N ASN A 219 -10.12 18.81 -13.92
CA ASN A 219 -10.41 19.79 -12.89
C ASN A 219 -9.98 19.22 -11.53
N TRP A 220 -9.03 19.85 -10.82
CA TRP A 220 -8.57 19.31 -9.54
C TRP A 220 -8.89 20.19 -8.35
N ARG A 221 -8.96 19.56 -7.18
CA ARG A 221 -9.11 20.17 -5.86
C ARG A 221 -8.09 19.56 -4.91
N THR A 222 -7.23 20.40 -4.35
CA THR A 222 -6.35 20.07 -3.23
C THR A 222 -6.96 20.56 -1.92
N ASN A 223 -6.45 20.10 -0.76
CA ASN A 223 -7.10 20.32 0.53
C ASN A 223 -8.59 19.97 0.50
N ALA A 224 -8.96 18.94 -0.27
CA ALA A 224 -10.34 18.52 -0.45
C ALA A 224 -10.70 17.45 0.58
N GLU A 225 -11.38 17.85 1.63
CA GLU A 225 -11.95 16.92 2.60
C GLU A 225 -13.33 16.46 2.10
N ILE A 226 -13.50 15.15 1.98
CA ILE A 226 -14.75 14.54 1.53
C ILE A 226 -15.71 14.42 2.70
N HIS A 227 -16.85 15.10 2.62
CA HIS A 227 -17.95 15.00 3.58
C HIS A 227 -18.76 13.72 3.36
N GLU A 228 -19.22 13.48 2.13
CA GLU A 228 -20.08 12.35 1.81
C GLU A 228 -19.92 11.90 0.35
N LEU A 229 -19.94 10.59 0.13
CA LEU A 229 -20.03 9.97 -1.17
C LEU A 229 -21.48 9.53 -1.43
N CYS A 230 -22.07 10.09 -2.48
CA CYS A 230 -23.43 9.80 -2.91
C CYS A 230 -23.40 9.02 -4.25
N GLU A 231 -24.55 8.49 -4.67
CA GLU A 231 -24.66 7.69 -5.88
C GLU A 231 -24.22 8.45 -7.15
N ASN A 232 -24.51 9.75 -7.21
CA ASN A 232 -24.33 10.57 -8.40
C ASN A 232 -23.52 11.87 -8.15
N HIS A 233 -22.96 12.07 -6.97
CA HIS A 233 -22.08 13.20 -6.67
C HIS A 233 -21.18 12.93 -5.46
N VAL A 234 -20.08 13.68 -5.39
CA VAL A 234 -19.20 13.78 -4.21
C VAL A 234 -19.45 15.11 -3.54
N HIS A 235 -19.70 15.08 -2.24
CA HIS A 235 -19.90 16.28 -1.42
C HIS A 235 -18.65 16.54 -0.58
N LEU A 236 -18.08 17.73 -0.71
CA LEU A 236 -16.91 18.16 0.08
C LEU A 236 -17.33 18.91 1.33
N GLU A 237 -16.49 18.95 2.36
CA GLU A 237 -16.72 19.74 3.58
C GLU A 237 -16.83 21.25 3.31
N SER A 238 -16.26 21.74 2.20
CA SER A 238 -16.44 23.11 1.73
C SER A 238 -17.88 23.47 1.33
N GLY A 239 -18.77 22.48 1.19
CA GLY A 239 -20.12 22.61 0.65
C GLY A 239 -20.21 22.41 -0.87
N GLU A 240 -19.08 22.28 -1.59
CA GLU A 240 -19.09 21.98 -3.02
C GLU A 240 -19.65 20.60 -3.27
N LYS A 241 -20.48 20.46 -4.32
CA LYS A 241 -20.96 19.20 -4.85
C LYS A 241 -20.43 19.00 -6.25
N ILE A 242 -19.79 17.88 -6.48
CA ILE A 242 -19.18 17.51 -7.75
C ILE A 242 -19.96 16.33 -8.32
N ASP A 243 -20.60 16.53 -9.45
CA ASP A 243 -21.35 15.46 -10.12
C ASP A 243 -20.43 14.30 -10.51
N SER A 244 -20.90 13.08 -10.33
CA SER A 244 -20.12 11.89 -10.62
C SER A 244 -21.02 10.71 -11.00
N LYS A 245 -20.77 10.14 -12.16
CA LYS A 245 -21.33 8.86 -12.56
C LYS A 245 -20.42 7.68 -12.20
N PHE A 246 -19.14 7.97 -11.99
CA PHE A 246 -18.14 7.00 -11.55
C PHE A 246 -17.14 7.69 -10.61
N SER A 247 -17.14 7.29 -9.36
CA SER A 247 -16.18 7.77 -8.36
C SER A 247 -15.22 6.67 -7.97
N MET A 248 -13.90 6.86 -8.12
CA MET A 248 -12.86 5.99 -7.57
C MET A 248 -12.07 6.75 -6.52
N ILE A 249 -12.20 6.35 -5.26
CA ILE A 249 -11.61 7.05 -4.13
C ILE A 249 -10.72 6.11 -3.32
N VAL A 250 -9.49 6.54 -3.07
CA VAL A 250 -8.57 5.85 -2.15
C VAL A 250 -8.98 6.23 -0.71
N PRO A 251 -9.33 5.25 0.15
CA PRO A 251 -9.78 5.52 1.52
C PRO A 251 -8.63 5.74 2.49
N GLN A 252 -8.98 6.10 3.73
CA GLN A 252 -8.09 5.96 4.88
C GLN A 252 -7.71 4.49 5.10
N PHE A 253 -6.48 4.26 5.59
CA PHE A 253 -6.03 2.93 6.02
C PHE A 253 -5.74 2.89 7.51
N ILE A 254 -6.20 1.84 8.17
CA ILE A 254 -6.02 1.60 9.61
C ILE A 254 -5.44 0.20 9.83
N GLY A 255 -4.85 -0.03 10.99
CA GLY A 255 -4.37 -1.36 11.39
C GLY A 255 -5.51 -2.38 11.47
N VAL A 256 -5.16 -3.65 11.31
CA VAL A 256 -6.13 -4.76 11.38
C VAL A 256 -6.75 -4.88 12.78
N ASN A 257 -7.94 -5.46 12.87
CA ASN A 257 -8.70 -5.54 14.12
C ASN A 257 -7.90 -6.22 15.23
N ALA A 258 -7.19 -7.32 14.96
CA ALA A 258 -6.38 -8.02 15.95
C ALA A 258 -5.37 -7.11 16.67
N VAL A 259 -4.73 -6.21 15.93
CA VAL A 259 -3.78 -5.22 16.47
C VAL A 259 -4.53 -4.08 17.19
N ARG A 260 -5.59 -3.56 16.57
CA ARG A 260 -6.33 -2.40 17.09
C ARG A 260 -7.07 -2.68 18.40
N THR A 261 -7.57 -3.90 18.58
CA THR A 261 -8.30 -4.30 19.78
C THR A 261 -7.41 -4.77 20.92
N THR A 262 -6.12 -5.00 20.67
CA THR A 262 -5.14 -5.36 21.70
C THR A 262 -4.82 -4.14 22.58
N ARG A 263 -5.08 -4.27 23.88
CA ARG A 263 -4.98 -3.17 24.84
C ARG A 263 -3.55 -2.64 24.95
N ASN A 264 -3.37 -1.32 24.86
CA ASN A 264 -2.08 -0.62 25.01
C ASN A 264 -0.95 -1.14 24.08
N PHE A 265 -1.33 -1.68 22.93
CA PHE A 265 -0.40 -2.27 21.98
C PHE A 265 -0.13 -1.37 20.74
N ALA A 266 -1.11 -0.59 20.33
CA ALA A 266 -1.03 0.23 19.14
C ALA A 266 -1.72 1.58 19.34
N THR A 267 -1.60 2.48 18.35
CA THR A 267 -2.36 3.74 18.28
C THR A 267 -3.86 3.47 18.20
N ARG A 268 -4.68 4.52 18.33
CA ARG A 268 -6.14 4.42 18.10
C ARG A 268 -6.51 3.92 16.69
N LEU A 269 -5.63 4.14 15.71
CA LEU A 269 -5.78 3.64 14.34
C LEU A 269 -5.24 2.21 14.18
N GLY A 270 -4.73 1.57 15.23
CA GLY A 270 -4.17 0.22 15.17
C GLY A 270 -2.80 0.13 14.51
N LEU A 271 -2.03 1.21 14.50
CA LEU A 271 -0.66 1.24 14.01
C LEU A 271 0.32 1.14 15.19
N ILE A 272 1.37 0.36 15.04
CA ILE A 272 2.28 0.00 16.14
C ILE A 272 3.41 1.02 16.27
N HIS A 273 3.59 1.58 17.46
CA HIS A 273 4.75 2.39 17.80
C HIS A 273 5.99 1.51 17.95
N VAL A 274 7.01 1.81 17.18
CA VAL A 274 8.30 1.11 17.20
C VAL A 274 9.45 2.08 17.41
N THR A 275 10.60 1.54 17.83
CA THR A 275 11.89 2.25 17.80
C THR A 275 12.44 2.31 16.36
N ASP A 276 13.55 3.01 16.15
CA ASP A 276 14.26 3.00 14.85
C ASP A 276 14.82 1.63 14.46
N GLU A 277 14.81 0.68 15.40
CA GLU A 277 15.14 -0.74 15.20
C GLU A 277 13.93 -1.59 14.78
N PHE A 278 12.75 -0.97 14.61
CA PHE A 278 11.43 -1.57 14.39
C PHE A 278 10.99 -2.56 15.48
N ARG A 279 11.52 -2.41 16.68
CA ARG A 279 11.08 -3.13 17.87
C ARG A 279 9.95 -2.36 18.55
N HIS A 280 8.95 -3.07 19.04
CA HIS A 280 7.83 -2.48 19.80
C HIS A 280 8.36 -1.66 20.99
N SER A 281 7.81 -0.46 21.20
CA SER A 281 8.29 0.45 22.25
C SER A 281 8.20 -0.08 23.67
N LYS A 282 7.28 -1.03 23.93
CA LYS A 282 7.06 -1.63 25.26
C LYS A 282 7.60 -3.08 25.36
N TYR A 283 7.44 -3.89 24.30
CA TYR A 283 7.75 -5.33 24.33
C TYR A 283 9.02 -5.63 23.56
N SER A 284 10.07 -6.10 24.28
CA SER A 284 11.39 -6.29 23.69
C SER A 284 11.50 -7.47 22.71
N ASN A 285 10.56 -8.40 22.76
CA ASN A 285 10.48 -9.58 21.91
C ASN A 285 9.45 -9.46 20.79
N ILE A 286 8.90 -8.24 20.57
CA ILE A 286 7.93 -7.96 19.52
C ILE A 286 8.49 -6.92 18.56
N TYR A 287 8.43 -7.22 17.29
CA TYR A 287 8.81 -6.35 16.18
C TYR A 287 7.62 -6.07 15.28
N ALA A 288 7.66 -4.99 14.51
CA ALA A 288 6.68 -4.73 13.48
C ALA A 288 7.33 -4.19 12.21
N ALA A 289 6.76 -4.52 11.05
CA ALA A 289 7.24 -4.04 9.76
C ALA A 289 6.11 -3.75 8.77
N GLY A 290 6.40 -2.91 7.79
CA GLY A 290 5.48 -2.55 6.72
C GLY A 290 4.29 -1.73 7.21
N GLY A 291 3.12 -1.97 6.62
CA GLY A 291 1.91 -1.17 6.87
C GLY A 291 1.42 -1.17 8.32
N ALA A 292 1.83 -2.13 9.15
CA ALA A 292 1.47 -2.19 10.56
C ALA A 292 2.17 -1.12 11.41
N VAL A 293 3.28 -0.53 10.94
CA VAL A 293 4.09 0.44 11.68
C VAL A 293 3.46 1.83 11.65
N SER A 294 3.47 2.50 12.79
CA SER A 294 3.11 3.92 12.91
C SER A 294 4.29 4.79 12.46
N ILE A 295 4.21 5.30 11.23
CA ILE A 295 5.18 6.27 10.73
C ILE A 295 4.60 7.67 10.99
N PRO A 296 5.34 8.59 11.65
CA PRO A 296 4.87 9.96 11.87
C PRO A 296 4.67 10.67 10.52
N GLN A 297 3.81 11.67 10.48
CA GLN A 297 3.69 12.57 9.34
C GLN A 297 4.93 13.47 9.27
N LYS A 298 5.38 13.81 8.06
CA LYS A 298 6.51 14.71 7.86
C LYS A 298 6.19 16.15 8.26
N GLU A 299 4.94 16.54 8.02
CA GLU A 299 4.41 17.87 8.32
C GLU A 299 2.90 17.78 8.56
N ASP A 300 2.37 18.72 9.33
CA ASP A 300 0.93 18.90 9.51
C ASP A 300 0.32 19.54 8.26
N THR A 301 -0.79 19.00 7.77
CA THR A 301 -1.52 19.50 6.62
C THR A 301 -2.91 19.96 7.02
N PHE A 302 -3.49 20.96 6.33
CA PHE A 302 -4.80 21.50 6.64
C PHE A 302 -5.89 20.42 6.61
N VAL A 303 -5.94 19.63 5.54
CA VAL A 303 -6.67 18.36 5.51
C VAL A 303 -5.67 17.25 5.76
N PRO A 304 -5.88 16.39 6.75
CA PRO A 304 -4.87 15.41 7.14
C PRO A 304 -4.54 14.40 6.03
N CYS A 305 -3.25 14.22 5.76
CA CYS A 305 -2.72 13.23 4.85
C CYS A 305 -2.17 12.02 5.63
N GLY A 306 -2.41 10.81 5.16
CA GLY A 306 -1.72 9.63 5.66
C GLY A 306 -0.29 9.53 5.09
N VAL A 307 0.56 8.75 5.75
CA VAL A 307 1.91 8.45 5.25
C VAL A 307 1.87 7.21 4.37
N PRO A 308 2.48 7.22 3.18
CA PRO A 308 2.51 6.05 2.31
C PRO A 308 3.32 4.91 2.95
N ARG A 309 2.88 3.69 2.66
CA ARG A 309 3.52 2.44 3.09
C ARG A 309 3.77 1.60 1.85
N THR A 310 4.88 1.89 1.21
CA THR A 310 5.23 1.32 -0.09
C THR A 310 5.97 0.00 0.05
N ARG A 311 6.23 -0.68 -1.08
CA ARG A 311 6.98 -1.93 -1.12
C ARG A 311 8.39 -1.76 -0.56
N ASN A 312 9.19 -0.84 -1.12
CA ASN A 312 10.59 -0.66 -0.70
C ASN A 312 10.70 -0.29 0.77
N SER A 313 9.84 0.62 1.26
CA SER A 313 9.81 0.96 2.68
C SER A 313 9.47 -0.24 3.56
N SER A 314 8.53 -1.10 3.14
CA SER A 314 8.14 -2.30 3.86
C SER A 314 9.25 -3.36 3.89
N GLU A 315 9.95 -3.55 2.76
CA GLU A 315 11.08 -4.50 2.64
C GLU A 315 12.28 -4.07 3.49
N VAL A 316 12.61 -2.77 3.51
CA VAL A 316 13.70 -2.25 4.35
C VAL A 316 13.40 -2.42 5.84
N MET A 317 12.17 -2.10 6.27
CA MET A 317 11.74 -2.36 7.64
C MET A 317 11.87 -3.86 7.97
N ALA A 318 11.43 -4.73 7.06
CA ALA A 318 11.45 -6.18 7.23
C ALA A 318 12.88 -6.74 7.34
N LYS A 319 13.80 -6.28 6.51
CA LYS A 319 15.23 -6.68 6.57
C LYS A 319 15.86 -6.24 7.88
N THR A 320 15.57 -5.00 8.30
CA THR A 320 16.03 -4.46 9.60
C THR A 320 15.50 -5.29 10.76
N VAL A 321 14.21 -5.64 10.74
CA VAL A 321 13.60 -6.53 11.74
C VAL A 321 14.27 -7.89 11.76
N ALA A 322 14.46 -8.53 10.61
CA ALA A 322 15.08 -9.85 10.53
C ALA A 322 16.51 -9.85 11.07
N TYR A 323 17.30 -8.84 10.70
CA TYR A 323 18.66 -8.66 11.20
C TYR A 323 18.68 -8.45 12.72
N ASN A 324 17.86 -7.54 13.24
CA ASN A 324 17.81 -7.21 14.67
C ASN A 324 17.31 -8.37 15.52
N LEU A 325 16.30 -9.10 15.04
CA LEU A 325 15.80 -10.29 15.72
C LEU A 325 16.87 -11.41 15.75
N ALA A 326 17.56 -11.63 14.64
CA ALA A 326 18.68 -12.58 14.61
C ALA A 326 19.83 -12.15 15.52
N SER A 327 20.12 -10.86 15.61
CA SER A 327 21.10 -10.29 16.55
C SER A 327 20.68 -10.46 18.00
N ASP A 328 19.41 -10.29 18.35
CA ASP A 328 18.89 -10.54 19.70
C ASP A 328 19.08 -12.00 20.14
N ILE A 329 18.89 -12.94 19.21
CA ILE A 329 19.07 -14.35 19.49
C ILE A 329 20.55 -14.72 19.65
N SER A 330 21.43 -14.14 18.84
CA SER A 330 22.87 -14.46 18.83
C SER A 330 23.73 -13.59 19.74
N GLY A 331 23.18 -12.53 20.34
CA GLY A 331 23.92 -11.55 21.14
C GLY A 331 24.70 -10.52 20.29
N GLY A 332 24.28 -10.29 19.03
CA GLY A 332 24.89 -9.33 18.12
C GLY A 332 24.42 -7.89 18.34
N ALA A 333 25.04 -6.96 17.59
CA ALA A 333 24.62 -5.56 17.55
C ALA A 333 23.37 -5.38 16.68
N ARG A 334 22.50 -4.45 17.04
CA ARG A 334 21.36 -4.04 16.26
C ARG A 334 21.72 -2.89 15.33
N ILE A 335 20.89 -2.73 14.31
CA ILE A 335 20.93 -1.61 13.35
C ILE A 335 19.64 -0.81 13.44
N SER A 336 19.70 0.46 13.04
CA SER A 336 18.55 1.37 13.02
C SER A 336 18.37 2.00 11.65
N VAL A 337 17.13 2.34 11.33
CA VAL A 337 16.76 3.08 10.11
C VAL A 337 15.87 4.24 10.53
N SER A 338 16.31 5.45 10.23
CA SER A 338 15.57 6.67 10.58
C SER A 338 14.27 6.81 9.73
N VAL A 339 13.33 7.57 10.27
CA VAL A 339 12.07 7.91 9.57
C VAL A 339 12.34 8.62 8.24
N ASP A 340 13.34 9.53 8.18
CA ASP A 340 13.70 10.21 6.92
C ASP A 340 14.15 9.22 5.85
N ARG A 341 14.89 8.18 6.25
CA ARG A 341 15.29 7.13 5.33
C ARG A 341 14.09 6.34 4.81
N ILE A 342 13.08 6.12 5.64
CA ILE A 342 11.83 5.48 5.21
C ILE A 342 11.11 6.35 4.17
N TYR A 343 11.05 7.68 4.34
CA TYR A 343 10.49 8.56 3.32
C TYR A 343 11.23 8.48 1.98
N GLU A 344 12.56 8.39 1.99
CA GLU A 344 13.34 8.22 0.75
C GLU A 344 13.01 6.91 0.03
N TYR A 345 12.83 5.80 0.77
CA TYR A 345 12.37 4.54 0.17
C TYR A 345 10.93 4.64 -0.38
N CYS A 346 10.06 5.41 0.27
CA CYS A 346 8.72 5.70 -0.28
C CYS A 346 8.82 6.45 -1.61
N LYS A 347 9.70 7.45 -1.72
CA LYS A 347 9.91 8.21 -2.96
C LYS A 347 10.44 7.34 -4.09
N GLN A 348 11.36 6.41 -3.81
CA GLN A 348 11.89 5.48 -4.82
C GLN A 348 10.79 4.63 -5.48
N ASP A 349 9.79 4.20 -4.72
CA ASP A 349 8.64 3.50 -5.29
C ASP A 349 7.78 4.39 -6.19
N MET A 350 7.88 5.71 -6.07
CA MET A 350 7.14 6.70 -6.87
C MET A 350 7.97 7.25 -8.05
N ASP A 351 9.20 6.78 -8.27
CA ASP A 351 10.08 7.29 -9.35
C ASP A 351 9.44 7.20 -10.74
N HIS A 352 8.61 6.18 -11.00
CA HIS A 352 7.89 6.07 -12.27
C HIS A 352 6.83 7.17 -12.43
N LEU A 353 6.08 7.50 -11.35
CA LEU A 353 5.15 8.62 -11.37
C LEU A 353 5.89 9.96 -11.50
N ASN A 354 7.03 10.09 -10.83
CA ASN A 354 7.91 11.22 -11.00
C ASN A 354 8.29 11.42 -12.48
N PHE A 355 8.73 10.35 -13.15
CA PHE A 355 9.04 10.38 -14.56
C PHE A 355 7.83 10.76 -15.44
N ILE A 356 6.64 10.20 -15.14
CA ILE A 356 5.42 10.44 -15.91
C ILE A 356 4.88 11.84 -15.69
N LEU A 357 4.78 12.29 -14.43
CA LEU A 357 4.14 13.56 -14.08
C LEU A 357 5.03 14.78 -14.33
N PHE A 358 6.36 14.61 -14.30
CA PHE A 358 7.30 15.72 -14.39
C PHE A 358 8.16 15.71 -15.66
N GLY A 359 8.07 14.63 -16.45
CA GLY A 359 8.82 14.47 -17.70
C GLY A 359 10.29 14.14 -17.51
N GLY A 360 10.79 13.18 -18.27
CA GLY A 360 12.23 12.82 -18.27
C GLY A 360 13.13 13.85 -18.96
N ASP A 361 12.57 14.80 -19.70
CA ASP A 361 13.28 15.93 -20.29
C ASP A 361 12.51 17.25 -20.09
N LYS A 362 13.22 18.37 -20.31
CA LYS A 362 12.75 19.73 -19.99
C LYS A 362 11.55 20.22 -20.83
N SER A 363 11.00 19.42 -21.76
CA SER A 363 9.91 19.83 -22.62
C SER A 363 8.52 19.59 -22.02
N GLY A 364 8.37 18.67 -21.07
CA GLY A 364 7.10 18.42 -20.36
C GLY A 364 5.94 17.96 -21.25
N ASP A 365 6.18 17.66 -22.52
CA ASP A 365 5.15 17.38 -23.52
C ASP A 365 5.00 15.88 -23.79
N HIS A 366 4.70 15.12 -22.69
CA HIS A 366 4.41 13.70 -22.86
C HIS A 366 2.96 13.49 -23.33
N ASP A 367 2.80 12.75 -24.42
CA ASP A 367 1.51 12.25 -24.85
C ASP A 367 1.05 11.10 -23.97
N LEU A 368 -0.29 10.94 -23.81
CA LEU A 368 -0.89 9.83 -23.05
C LEU A 368 -0.40 8.46 -23.50
N ASP A 369 -0.06 8.29 -24.78
CA ASP A 369 0.48 7.02 -25.29
C ASP A 369 1.86 6.71 -24.72
N PHE A 370 2.70 7.72 -24.54
CA PHE A 370 3.99 7.59 -23.88
C PHE A 370 3.82 7.29 -22.39
N ILE A 371 2.91 8.02 -21.74
CA ILE A 371 2.58 7.84 -20.31
C ILE A 371 2.08 6.43 -20.04
N ALA A 372 1.12 5.94 -20.83
CA ALA A 372 0.56 4.61 -20.67
C ALA A 372 1.59 3.50 -20.96
N LYS A 373 2.40 3.64 -22.02
CA LYS A 373 3.48 2.70 -22.35
C LYS A 373 4.57 2.70 -21.27
N GLY A 374 5.00 3.87 -20.81
CA GLY A 374 6.02 3.99 -19.77
C GLY A 374 5.59 3.36 -18.44
N SER A 375 4.35 3.59 -18.01
CA SER A 375 3.77 2.92 -16.83
C SER A 375 3.68 1.40 -17.02
N GLN A 376 3.19 0.96 -18.19
CA GLN A 376 3.03 -0.45 -18.49
C GLN A 376 4.38 -1.17 -18.64
N GLU A 377 5.36 -0.59 -19.33
CA GLU A 377 6.66 -1.22 -19.56
C GLU A 377 7.49 -1.35 -18.29
N LYS A 378 7.54 -0.33 -17.44
CA LYS A 378 8.37 -0.35 -16.23
C LYS A 378 7.85 -1.35 -15.18
N TRP A 379 6.53 -1.47 -15.01
CA TRP A 379 5.93 -2.43 -14.08
C TRP A 379 5.53 -3.74 -14.75
N ALA A 380 5.33 -3.75 -16.08
CA ALA A 380 5.11 -4.96 -16.86
C ALA A 380 6.36 -5.85 -16.90
N ASN A 381 7.54 -5.24 -16.84
CA ASN A 381 8.81 -5.95 -16.84
C ASN A 381 9.21 -6.50 -15.48
N MET A 382 8.52 -6.14 -14.38
CA MET A 382 8.65 -6.89 -13.13
C MET A 382 7.59 -7.99 -13.12
N SER A 383 7.91 -9.11 -13.78
CA SER A 383 7.08 -10.31 -13.66
C SER A 383 7.12 -10.83 -12.22
N ILE A 384 6.11 -11.61 -11.85
CA ILE A 384 6.12 -12.30 -10.55
C ILE A 384 7.35 -13.18 -10.38
N GLU A 385 7.80 -13.82 -11.46
CA GLU A 385 9.01 -14.63 -11.49
C GLU A 385 10.24 -13.79 -11.15
N GLN A 386 10.38 -12.60 -11.74
CA GLN A 386 11.48 -11.67 -11.44
C GLN A 386 11.44 -11.17 -10.00
N TYR A 387 10.24 -10.91 -9.44
CA TYR A 387 10.11 -10.55 -8.04
C TYR A 387 10.52 -11.70 -7.12
N ILE A 388 10.12 -12.94 -7.45
CA ILE A 388 10.52 -14.13 -6.71
C ILE A 388 12.04 -14.32 -6.81
N GLU A 389 12.63 -14.28 -8.01
CA GLU A 389 14.08 -14.40 -8.21
C GLU A 389 14.84 -13.32 -7.44
N ALA A 390 14.43 -12.06 -7.55
CA ALA A 390 15.05 -10.97 -6.82
C ALA A 390 14.95 -11.14 -5.29
N SER A 391 13.87 -11.73 -4.78
CA SER A 391 13.71 -11.97 -3.33
C SER A 391 14.68 -13.01 -2.77
N PHE A 392 15.27 -13.86 -3.63
CA PHE A 392 16.36 -14.80 -3.27
C PHE A 392 17.76 -14.24 -3.51
N ASP A 393 17.90 -13.12 -4.23
CA ASP A 393 19.21 -12.50 -4.46
C ASP A 393 19.86 -12.15 -3.11
N PRO A 394 21.10 -12.60 -2.86
CA PRO A 394 21.86 -12.25 -1.66
C PRO A 394 21.96 -10.74 -1.44
N ASP A 395 22.07 -9.96 -2.50
CA ASP A 395 22.18 -8.51 -2.43
C ASP A 395 20.82 -7.84 -2.16
N HIS A 396 19.73 -8.43 -2.63
CA HIS A 396 18.38 -7.98 -2.28
C HIS A 396 18.08 -8.14 -0.79
N LEU A 397 18.64 -9.15 -0.11
CA LEU A 397 18.49 -9.37 1.33
C LEU A 397 19.49 -8.59 2.21
N ARG A 398 20.40 -7.81 1.62
CA ARG A 398 21.26 -6.86 2.34
C ARG A 398 20.51 -5.54 2.60
N ILE A 399 20.86 -4.89 3.70
CA ILE A 399 20.32 -3.59 4.13
C ILE A 399 21.18 -2.47 3.55
#